data_574cb8c62c053a39508238ca6695ad80
#
_entry.id   574cb8c62c053a39508238ca6695ad80
#
_cell.length_a   1.000
_cell.length_b   1.000
_cell.length_c   1.000
_cell.angle_alpha   90.00
_cell.angle_beta   90.00
_cell.angle_gamma   90.00
#
_symmetry.space_group_name_H-M   'P 1'
#
loop_
_entity.id
_entity.type
_entity.pdbx_description
1 polymer ?
#
loop_
_entity_poly.entity_id
_entity_poly.type
_entity_poly.pdbx_seq_one_letter_code
_entity_poly.pdbx_strand_id
1 'polypeptide(L)'
;QPCSSAASDVYKRQNNNLGYTVTLGLPALRERISQLYGDWYNIDLNPNRVVITVGSSGAFILSFTSLFNIGDRVGIAAPGYPSYRQILKSQDLIPVDIQTEIQNKFQPVPEDIKKNNLNGILVASPANPTGSMVDKETLKNLINTAHENNVSFISDEIYHGIQYENNPTTALEITDKCYVINSFSKYFSMTGWRIGWMIVPEDHVRQVERLSQNLFICPPHVSQLTALSAMDANIELNENVNVYKKNREILLKELPKAGLEKFSPPDGAFYIYVDISKYSNDSLNFCKEVLNKAGVAITPGLDFDQKRGNSTIRFSYARSTDDIVEGMKRINLFMNENYL
;
A
#
# COMPACT_ATOMS: atom_id res chain seq x y z
N GLN A 1 -15.30 -14.40 -7.89
CA GLN A 1 -14.09 -13.86 -7.30
C GLN A 1 -13.10 -15.00 -7.02
N PRO A 2 -11.81 -14.88 -7.40
CA PRO A 2 -10.84 -16.00 -7.38
C PRO A 2 -10.64 -16.63 -5.99
N CYS A 3 -10.83 -15.88 -4.92
CA CYS A 3 -10.63 -16.38 -3.54
C CYS A 3 -11.72 -17.32 -3.03
N SER A 4 -12.82 -17.53 -3.77
CA SER A 4 -13.90 -18.43 -3.35
C SER A 4 -13.49 -19.90 -3.38
N SER A 5 -12.62 -20.31 -4.30
CA SER A 5 -12.12 -21.69 -4.40
C SER A 5 -11.17 -22.03 -3.24
N ALA A 6 -10.24 -21.13 -2.91
CA ALA A 6 -9.34 -21.32 -1.77
C ALA A 6 -10.10 -21.34 -0.43
N ALA A 7 -11.10 -20.46 -0.26
CA ALA A 7 -11.96 -20.46 0.93
C ALA A 7 -12.78 -21.75 1.05
N SER A 8 -13.30 -22.30 -0.08
CA SER A 8 -14.04 -23.56 -0.06
C SER A 8 -13.15 -24.77 0.29
N ASP A 9 -11.87 -24.72 -0.09
CA ASP A 9 -10.92 -25.77 0.24
C ASP A 9 -10.52 -25.75 1.73
N VAL A 10 -10.38 -24.57 2.32
CA VAL A 10 -10.21 -24.41 3.78
C VAL A 10 -11.43 -24.95 4.54
N TYR A 11 -12.63 -24.72 4.05
CA TYR A 11 -13.86 -25.23 4.65
C TYR A 11 -13.93 -26.79 4.59
N LYS A 12 -13.41 -27.38 3.53
CA LYS A 12 -13.31 -28.85 3.37
C LYS A 12 -12.27 -29.49 4.30
N ARG A 13 -11.31 -28.72 4.83
CA ARG A 13 -10.31 -29.17 5.80
C ARG A 13 -10.76 -29.08 7.25
N GLN A 14 -12.07 -29.12 7.52
CA GLN A 14 -12.68 -29.01 8.87
C GLN A 14 -12.20 -30.03 9.91
N ASN A 15 -11.39 -30.99 9.53
CA ASN A 15 -10.74 -31.91 10.46
C ASN A 15 -9.48 -31.32 11.14
N ASN A 16 -9.06 -30.10 10.79
CA ASN A 16 -7.94 -29.44 11.45
C ASN A 16 -8.43 -28.62 12.63
N ASN A 17 -7.82 -28.84 13.78
CA ASN A 17 -8.09 -28.05 14.99
C ASN A 17 -7.63 -26.60 14.76
N LEU A 18 -8.57 -25.64 14.67
CA LEU A 18 -8.31 -24.22 14.45
C LEU A 18 -7.96 -23.48 15.76
N GLY A 19 -7.12 -24.06 16.61
CA GLY A 19 -6.61 -23.45 17.83
C GLY A 19 -5.61 -22.31 17.56
N TYR A 20 -4.98 -21.83 18.62
CA TYR A 20 -3.89 -20.85 18.52
C TYR A 20 -2.72 -21.38 17.68
N THR A 21 -2.12 -20.51 16.90
CA THR A 21 -0.87 -20.78 16.18
C THR A 21 0.32 -20.21 16.95
N VAL A 22 1.53 -20.44 16.47
CA VAL A 22 2.71 -19.72 16.96
C VAL A 22 2.57 -18.22 16.64
N THR A 23 3.08 -17.40 17.50
CA THR A 23 2.92 -15.92 17.46
C THR A 23 3.36 -15.29 16.16
N LEU A 24 4.52 -15.73 15.63
CA LEU A 24 5.05 -15.21 14.36
C LEU A 24 4.30 -15.73 13.12
N GLY A 25 3.31 -16.60 13.30
CA GLY A 25 2.53 -17.21 12.24
C GLY A 25 3.02 -18.61 11.83
N LEU A 26 2.18 -19.32 11.09
CA LEU A 26 2.44 -20.70 10.65
C LEU A 26 3.80 -20.80 9.94
N PRO A 27 4.69 -21.72 10.36
CA PRO A 27 5.97 -21.93 9.71
C PRO A 27 5.86 -22.12 8.18
N ALA A 28 4.92 -22.96 7.74
CA ALA A 28 4.70 -23.19 6.31
C ALA A 28 4.33 -21.91 5.53
N LEU A 29 3.57 -20.97 6.14
CA LEU A 29 3.25 -19.68 5.48
C LEU A 29 4.47 -18.77 5.43
N ARG A 30 5.28 -18.74 6.50
CA ARG A 30 6.53 -17.96 6.55
C ARG A 30 7.55 -18.48 5.52
N GLU A 31 7.71 -19.79 5.40
CA GLU A 31 8.53 -20.44 4.37
C GLU A 31 8.02 -20.13 2.95
N ARG A 32 6.71 -20.19 2.72
CA ARG A 32 6.14 -19.88 1.41
C ARG A 32 6.31 -18.40 1.03
N ILE A 33 6.23 -17.47 2.01
CA ILE A 33 6.57 -16.07 1.78
C ILE A 33 8.06 -15.90 1.47
N SER A 34 8.94 -16.60 2.17
CA SER A 34 10.38 -16.61 1.86
C SER A 34 10.63 -17.04 0.40
N GLN A 35 9.99 -18.11 -0.06
CA GLN A 35 10.06 -18.56 -1.46
C GLN A 35 9.53 -17.49 -2.43
N LEU A 36 8.45 -16.77 -2.08
CA LEU A 36 7.92 -15.67 -2.90
C LEU A 36 8.97 -14.58 -3.14
N TYR A 37 9.78 -14.24 -2.12
CA TYR A 37 10.88 -13.28 -2.28
C TYR A 37 12.00 -13.82 -3.15
N GLY A 38 12.25 -15.13 -3.14
CA GLY A 38 13.13 -15.81 -4.11
C GLY A 38 12.59 -15.67 -5.54
N ASP A 39 11.31 -15.99 -5.72
CA ASP A 39 10.65 -15.96 -7.04
C ASP A 39 10.55 -14.55 -7.62
N TRP A 40 10.24 -13.55 -6.79
CA TRP A 40 9.98 -12.18 -7.25
C TRP A 40 11.25 -11.33 -7.38
N TYR A 41 12.22 -11.50 -6.47
CA TYR A 41 13.36 -10.59 -6.34
C TYR A 41 14.72 -11.30 -6.35
N ASN A 42 14.75 -12.64 -6.45
CA ASN A 42 15.96 -13.45 -6.34
C ASN A 42 16.71 -13.25 -5.00
N ILE A 43 15.95 -13.13 -3.90
CA ILE A 43 16.47 -12.95 -2.54
C ILE A 43 16.30 -14.25 -1.74
N ASP A 44 17.39 -14.71 -1.13
CA ASP A 44 17.37 -15.79 -0.12
C ASP A 44 16.94 -15.19 1.24
N LEU A 45 15.63 -15.13 1.46
CA LEU A 45 15.05 -14.57 2.68
C LEU A 45 15.00 -15.64 3.78
N ASN A 46 15.66 -15.41 4.93
CA ASN A 46 15.48 -16.27 6.10
C ASN A 46 14.01 -16.20 6.60
N PRO A 47 13.24 -17.31 6.57
CA PRO A 47 11.84 -17.34 6.99
C PRO A 47 11.65 -16.95 8.47
N ASN A 48 12.70 -17.00 9.30
CA ASN A 48 12.64 -16.56 10.69
C ASN A 48 12.47 -15.04 10.84
N ARG A 49 12.79 -14.27 9.80
CA ARG A 49 12.58 -12.83 9.75
C ARG A 49 11.15 -12.43 9.34
N VAL A 50 10.36 -13.38 8.84
CA VAL A 50 8.97 -13.15 8.41
C VAL A 50 8.05 -13.24 9.62
N VAL A 51 7.24 -12.20 9.82
CA VAL A 51 6.22 -12.11 10.88
C VAL A 51 4.85 -11.94 10.23
N ILE A 52 3.97 -12.90 10.45
CA ILE A 52 2.58 -12.82 9.97
C ILE A 52 1.79 -11.87 10.87
N THR A 53 0.97 -11.02 10.29
CA THR A 53 0.26 -9.95 11.00
C THR A 53 -1.23 -9.91 10.68
N VAL A 54 -2.01 -9.22 11.50
CA VAL A 54 -3.45 -8.98 11.28
C VAL A 54 -3.60 -7.86 10.23
N GLY A 55 -3.33 -8.20 8.96
CA GLY A 55 -3.19 -7.27 7.86
C GLY A 55 -1.96 -6.36 8.02
N SER A 56 -1.71 -5.48 7.04
CA SER A 56 -0.65 -4.47 7.15
C SER A 56 -0.88 -3.48 8.31
N SER A 57 -2.13 -3.25 8.73
CA SER A 57 -2.42 -2.39 9.89
C SER A 57 -1.77 -2.91 11.17
N GLY A 58 -1.82 -4.23 11.41
CA GLY A 58 -1.11 -4.86 12.53
C GLY A 58 0.41 -4.75 12.39
N ALA A 59 0.93 -4.85 11.16
CA ALA A 59 2.35 -4.66 10.87
C ALA A 59 2.80 -3.23 11.19
N PHE A 60 2.02 -2.20 10.83
CA PHE A 60 2.34 -0.81 11.19
C PHE A 60 2.36 -0.58 12.71
N ILE A 61 1.35 -1.11 13.43
CA ILE A 61 1.31 -1.02 14.89
C ILE A 61 2.58 -1.64 15.49
N LEU A 62 2.92 -2.87 15.10
CA LEU A 62 4.12 -3.56 15.58
C LEU A 62 5.41 -2.81 15.21
N SER A 63 5.53 -2.32 13.98
CA SER A 63 6.70 -1.60 13.52
C SER A 63 6.92 -0.30 14.30
N PHE A 64 5.87 0.50 14.47
CA PHE A 64 5.99 1.78 15.17
C PHE A 64 6.27 1.57 16.66
N THR A 65 5.58 0.61 17.30
CA THR A 65 5.84 0.28 18.71
C THR A 65 7.25 -0.27 18.95
N SER A 66 7.84 -0.98 17.98
CA SER A 66 9.17 -1.57 18.14
C SER A 66 10.30 -0.62 17.82
N LEU A 67 10.08 0.41 16.98
CA LEU A 67 11.12 1.29 16.46
C LEU A 67 11.18 2.64 17.17
N PHE A 68 10.07 3.11 17.75
CA PHE A 68 9.96 4.50 18.18
C PHE A 68 9.52 4.64 19.64
N ASN A 69 9.94 5.74 20.25
CA ASN A 69 9.49 6.20 21.56
C ASN A 69 8.42 7.28 21.40
N ILE A 70 7.62 7.51 22.43
CA ILE A 70 6.63 8.60 22.48
C ILE A 70 7.32 9.92 22.13
N GLY A 71 6.70 10.68 21.21
CA GLY A 71 7.22 11.95 20.73
C GLY A 71 8.20 11.85 19.55
N ASP A 72 8.61 10.64 19.14
CA ASP A 72 9.47 10.46 17.97
C ASP A 72 8.76 10.92 16.69
N ARG A 73 9.54 11.47 15.77
CA ARG A 73 9.09 12.11 14.54
C ARG A 73 9.24 11.16 13.36
N VAL A 74 8.11 10.80 12.73
CA VAL A 74 8.10 9.87 11.60
C VAL A 74 7.63 10.57 10.33
N GLY A 75 8.49 10.61 9.32
CA GLY A 75 8.20 11.17 7.99
C GLY A 75 7.26 10.27 7.21
N ILE A 76 6.23 10.87 6.65
CA ILE A 76 5.27 10.23 5.72
C ILE A 76 5.04 11.14 4.52
N ALA A 77 4.90 10.58 3.32
CA ALA A 77 4.61 11.37 2.13
C ALA A 77 3.22 12.05 2.23
N ALA A 78 3.12 13.26 1.72
CA ALA A 78 1.89 13.97 1.46
C ALA A 78 1.88 14.42 -0.02
N PRO A 79 0.98 13.86 -0.86
CA PRO A 79 -0.12 12.95 -0.52
C PRO A 79 0.34 11.56 -0.09
N GLY A 80 -0.40 10.94 0.84
CA GLY A 80 -0.09 9.61 1.38
C GLY A 80 -1.29 8.91 2.00
N TYR A 81 -1.16 7.63 2.28
CA TYR A 81 -2.26 6.83 2.85
C TYR A 81 -2.62 7.32 4.26
N PRO A 82 -3.89 7.70 4.51
CA PRO A 82 -4.28 8.41 5.74
C PRO A 82 -4.06 7.59 7.02
N SER A 83 -4.11 6.26 6.94
CA SER A 83 -3.95 5.42 8.13
C SER A 83 -2.57 5.52 8.78
N TYR A 84 -1.50 5.82 8.02
CA TYR A 84 -0.17 6.01 8.63
C TYR A 84 -0.20 7.08 9.70
N ARG A 85 -0.73 8.25 9.35
CA ARG A 85 -0.89 9.38 10.27
C ARG A 85 -1.70 9.02 11.51
N GLN A 86 -2.83 8.33 11.33
CA GLN A 86 -3.72 8.01 12.42
C GLN A 86 -3.11 6.95 13.35
N ILE A 87 -2.42 5.95 12.80
CA ILE A 87 -1.72 4.93 13.61
C ILE A 87 -0.56 5.57 14.38
N LEU A 88 0.25 6.44 13.74
CA LEU A 88 1.32 7.18 14.42
C LEU A 88 0.76 8.00 15.60
N LYS A 89 -0.29 8.79 15.36
CA LYS A 89 -0.93 9.59 16.42
C LYS A 89 -1.50 8.74 17.55
N SER A 90 -2.07 7.56 17.25
CA SER A 90 -2.63 6.66 18.26
C SER A 90 -1.57 6.06 19.19
N GLN A 91 -0.29 6.18 18.83
CA GLN A 91 0.86 5.75 19.62
C GLN A 91 1.69 6.93 20.16
N ASP A 92 1.10 8.12 20.19
CA ASP A 92 1.75 9.37 20.63
C ASP A 92 3.03 9.71 19.86
N LEU A 93 3.12 9.26 18.59
CA LEU A 93 4.19 9.64 17.67
C LEU A 93 3.79 10.89 16.86
N ILE A 94 4.79 11.61 16.37
CA ILE A 94 4.60 12.85 15.61
C ILE A 94 4.72 12.56 14.10
N PRO A 95 3.61 12.48 13.35
CA PRO A 95 3.68 12.36 11.89
C PRO A 95 4.17 13.67 11.28
N VAL A 96 5.24 13.59 10.49
CA VAL A 96 5.82 14.71 9.75
C VAL A 96 5.48 14.60 8.28
N ASP A 97 4.68 15.54 7.76
CA ASP A 97 4.32 15.57 6.35
C ASP A 97 5.49 16.02 5.47
N ILE A 98 5.98 15.09 4.67
CA ILE A 98 6.92 15.36 3.58
C ILE A 98 6.08 15.76 2.36
N GLN A 99 6.08 17.06 2.02
CA GLN A 99 5.36 17.56 0.86
C GLN A 99 6.10 17.12 -0.41
N THR A 100 5.57 16.11 -1.07
CA THR A 100 6.15 15.55 -2.28
C THR A 100 5.57 16.23 -3.53
N GLU A 101 6.33 16.23 -4.63
CA GLU A 101 5.99 16.94 -5.86
C GLU A 101 5.81 15.98 -7.03
N ILE A 102 5.03 16.40 -8.03
CA ILE A 102 4.73 15.59 -9.22
C ILE A 102 6.00 15.27 -10.02
N GLN A 103 7.00 16.18 -10.02
CA GLN A 103 8.29 16.00 -10.70
C GLN A 103 9.05 14.79 -10.15
N ASN A 104 8.88 14.49 -8.86
CA ASN A 104 9.44 13.33 -8.17
C ASN A 104 8.42 12.20 -8.07
N LYS A 105 7.40 12.18 -8.93
CA LYS A 105 6.32 11.18 -8.90
C LYS A 105 5.64 11.08 -7.52
N PHE A 106 5.55 12.19 -6.79
CA PHE A 106 5.02 12.24 -5.43
C PHE A 106 5.73 11.30 -4.44
N GLN A 107 7.01 11.05 -4.66
CA GLN A 107 7.84 10.25 -3.75
C GLN A 107 8.82 11.15 -2.98
N PRO A 108 9.16 10.80 -1.73
CA PRO A 108 10.21 11.49 -0.97
C PRO A 108 11.56 11.40 -1.67
N VAL A 109 12.41 12.37 -1.36
CA VAL A 109 13.80 12.41 -1.82
C VAL A 109 14.77 12.45 -0.61
N PRO A 110 16.05 12.10 -0.78
CA PRO A 110 17.04 12.08 0.34
C PRO A 110 17.11 13.37 1.15
N GLU A 111 16.94 14.51 0.48
CA GLU A 111 16.95 15.83 1.12
C GLU A 111 15.83 16.01 2.15
N ASP A 112 14.72 15.34 1.97
CA ASP A 112 13.58 15.38 2.89
C ASP A 112 13.93 14.76 4.25
N ILE A 113 14.78 13.73 4.27
CA ILE A 113 15.27 13.10 5.48
C ILE A 113 16.16 14.09 6.27
N LYS A 114 17.07 14.77 5.56
CA LYS A 114 18.03 15.71 6.17
C LYS A 114 17.37 16.96 6.75
N LYS A 115 16.30 17.44 6.11
CA LYS A 115 15.64 18.71 6.48
C LYS A 115 14.66 18.58 7.64
N ASN A 116 14.10 17.40 7.90
CA ASN A 116 12.92 17.27 8.75
C ASN A 116 13.19 16.77 10.18
N ASN A 117 14.45 16.52 10.57
CA ASN A 117 14.83 15.98 11.88
C ASN A 117 13.94 14.78 12.28
N LEU A 118 14.06 13.68 11.54
CA LEU A 118 13.23 12.50 11.65
C LEU A 118 13.91 11.43 12.53
N ASN A 119 13.11 10.65 13.26
CA ASN A 119 13.53 9.40 13.88
C ASN A 119 13.25 8.21 12.98
N GLY A 120 12.23 8.34 12.09
CA GLY A 120 11.90 7.34 11.10
C GLY A 120 11.27 7.94 9.84
N ILE A 121 11.29 7.16 8.77
CA ILE A 121 10.59 7.48 7.51
C ILE A 121 9.87 6.25 7.00
N LEU A 122 8.62 6.44 6.55
CA LEU A 122 7.84 5.42 5.86
C LEU A 122 7.69 5.80 4.40
N VAL A 123 8.14 4.92 3.52
CA VAL A 123 8.06 5.07 2.05
C VAL A 123 7.17 3.97 1.49
N ALA A 124 6.12 4.35 0.76
CA ALA A 124 5.23 3.42 0.08
C ALA A 124 5.52 3.39 -1.42
N SER A 125 5.75 2.21 -1.96
CA SER A 125 6.02 2.02 -3.40
C SER A 125 5.52 0.65 -3.86
N PRO A 126 4.50 0.61 -4.73
CA PRO A 126 3.65 1.70 -5.24
C PRO A 126 2.82 2.40 -4.17
N ALA A 127 2.61 3.72 -4.31
CA ALA A 127 1.95 4.55 -3.31
C ALA A 127 0.43 4.66 -3.50
N ASN A 128 -0.31 4.81 -2.41
CA ASN A 128 -1.68 5.30 -2.38
C ASN A 128 -1.65 6.74 -1.86
N PRO A 129 -2.11 7.77 -2.62
CA PRO A 129 -3.12 7.69 -3.70
C PRO A 129 -2.56 7.73 -5.13
N THR A 130 -1.26 7.82 -5.34
CA THR A 130 -0.67 8.22 -6.63
C THR A 130 -0.41 7.07 -7.60
N GLY A 131 -0.29 5.84 -7.09
CA GLY A 131 0.15 4.69 -7.88
C GLY A 131 1.60 4.73 -8.32
N SER A 132 2.35 5.74 -7.89
CA SER A 132 3.75 5.93 -8.29
C SER A 132 4.71 4.99 -7.58
N MET A 133 5.80 4.61 -8.24
CA MET A 133 6.88 3.80 -7.69
C MET A 133 8.17 4.61 -7.59
N VAL A 134 8.94 4.33 -6.54
CA VAL A 134 10.34 4.75 -6.41
C VAL A 134 11.20 3.85 -7.28
N ASP A 135 12.12 4.42 -8.07
CA ASP A 135 13.13 3.64 -8.77
C ASP A 135 14.22 3.11 -7.82
N LYS A 136 14.94 2.09 -8.25
CA LYS A 136 15.94 1.39 -7.43
C LYS A 136 17.05 2.31 -6.91
N GLU A 137 17.51 3.26 -7.72
CA GLU A 137 18.59 4.18 -7.33
C GLU A 137 18.10 5.18 -6.27
N THR A 138 16.94 5.77 -6.49
CA THR A 138 16.29 6.67 -5.53
C THR A 138 16.01 5.95 -4.20
N LEU A 139 15.48 4.72 -4.26
CA LEU A 139 15.24 3.91 -3.05
C LEU A 139 16.54 3.63 -2.29
N LYS A 140 17.61 3.27 -3.01
CA LYS A 140 18.94 3.06 -2.43
C LYS A 140 19.47 4.33 -1.75
N ASN A 141 19.32 5.48 -2.40
CA ASN A 141 19.77 6.75 -1.86
C ASN A 141 18.95 7.15 -0.63
N LEU A 142 17.64 6.92 -0.61
CA LEU A 142 16.78 7.15 0.56
C LEU A 142 17.20 6.26 1.75
N ILE A 143 17.41 4.97 1.53
CA ILE A 143 17.83 4.02 2.57
C ILE A 143 19.20 4.39 3.12
N ASN A 144 20.17 4.68 2.26
CA ASN A 144 21.50 5.07 2.69
C ASN A 144 21.46 6.38 3.50
N THR A 145 20.73 7.38 3.01
CA THR A 145 20.58 8.66 3.74
C THR A 145 19.89 8.47 5.09
N ALA A 146 18.87 7.61 5.16
CA ALA A 146 18.23 7.28 6.43
C ALA A 146 19.23 6.64 7.40
N HIS A 147 19.98 5.65 6.95
CA HIS A 147 21.00 4.98 7.77
C HIS A 147 22.09 5.93 8.25
N GLU A 148 22.64 6.79 7.38
CA GLU A 148 23.67 7.79 7.72
C GLU A 148 23.20 8.81 8.76
N ASN A 149 21.89 9.07 8.83
CA ASN A 149 21.28 10.01 9.77
C ASN A 149 20.61 9.32 10.99
N ASN A 150 20.81 8.02 11.18
CA ASN A 150 20.17 7.20 12.22
C ASN A 150 18.63 7.29 12.19
N VAL A 151 18.05 7.34 11.00
CA VAL A 151 16.61 7.35 10.75
C VAL A 151 16.15 5.93 10.39
N SER A 152 15.20 5.37 11.13
CA SER A 152 14.64 4.05 10.85
C SER A 152 13.86 4.08 9.54
N PHE A 153 14.11 3.10 8.65
CA PHE A 153 13.44 3.01 7.34
C PHE A 153 12.37 1.93 7.35
N ILE A 154 11.15 2.29 6.95
CA ILE A 154 10.01 1.38 6.78
C ILE A 154 9.56 1.44 5.32
N SER A 155 9.59 0.29 4.63
CA SER A 155 9.10 0.12 3.26
C SER A 155 7.72 -0.48 3.28
N ASP A 156 6.71 0.26 2.79
CA ASP A 156 5.38 -0.30 2.54
C ASP A 156 5.29 -0.78 1.10
N GLU A 157 5.30 -2.09 0.92
CA GLU A 157 5.31 -2.80 -0.35
C GLU A 157 3.98 -3.50 -0.64
N ILE A 158 2.89 -3.04 -0.02
CA ILE A 158 1.57 -3.70 -0.06
C ILE A 158 1.03 -3.88 -1.49
N TYR A 159 1.48 -3.08 -2.47
CA TYR A 159 1.03 -3.15 -3.86
C TYR A 159 1.99 -3.93 -4.76
N HIS A 160 3.09 -4.51 -4.25
CA HIS A 160 3.93 -5.40 -5.04
C HIS A 160 3.09 -6.57 -5.59
N GLY A 161 3.33 -6.93 -6.84
CA GLY A 161 2.47 -7.81 -7.64
C GLY A 161 1.45 -7.05 -8.52
N ILE A 162 1.16 -5.77 -8.22
CA ILE A 162 0.29 -4.90 -9.03
C ILE A 162 1.13 -3.77 -9.60
N GLN A 163 1.89 -4.05 -10.62
CA GLN A 163 2.70 -3.12 -11.41
C GLN A 163 2.46 -3.36 -12.89
N TYR A 164 2.83 -2.39 -13.75
CA TYR A 164 2.44 -2.40 -15.16
C TYR A 164 3.63 -2.51 -16.11
N GLU A 165 4.54 -1.54 -16.13
CA GLU A 165 5.68 -1.50 -17.07
C GLU A 165 6.98 -1.97 -16.43
N ASN A 166 7.21 -1.62 -15.16
CA ASN A 166 8.46 -1.88 -14.48
C ASN A 166 8.22 -2.75 -13.24
N ASN A 167 9.18 -3.60 -12.90
CA ASN A 167 9.15 -4.34 -11.65
C ASN A 167 9.49 -3.43 -10.48
N PRO A 168 8.79 -3.55 -9.34
CA PRO A 168 9.13 -2.83 -8.13
C PRO A 168 10.43 -3.38 -7.53
N THR A 169 11.18 -2.52 -6.86
CA THR A 169 12.33 -2.92 -6.06
C THR A 169 11.90 -3.07 -4.61
N THR A 170 12.15 -4.22 -4.00
CA THR A 170 12.00 -4.35 -2.55
C THR A 170 13.19 -3.73 -1.83
N ALA A 171 12.94 -3.14 -0.65
CA ALA A 171 14.02 -2.59 0.17
C ALA A 171 15.06 -3.65 0.58
N LEU A 172 14.67 -4.93 0.61
CA LEU A 172 15.57 -6.05 0.93
C LEU A 172 16.64 -6.31 -0.14
N GLU A 173 16.48 -5.81 -1.37
CA GLU A 173 17.57 -5.84 -2.37
C GLU A 173 18.73 -4.90 -2.01
N ILE A 174 18.50 -3.96 -1.09
CA ILE A 174 19.45 -2.90 -0.72
C ILE A 174 20.00 -3.12 0.68
N THR A 175 19.14 -3.48 1.64
CA THR A 175 19.52 -3.66 3.04
C THR A 175 18.63 -4.68 3.74
N ASP A 176 19.19 -5.39 4.71
CA ASP A 176 18.46 -6.26 5.64
C ASP A 176 18.11 -5.55 6.98
N LYS A 177 18.47 -4.27 7.12
CA LYS A 177 18.29 -3.46 8.33
C LYS A 177 17.04 -2.59 8.31
N CYS A 178 16.09 -2.84 7.41
CA CYS A 178 14.83 -2.11 7.35
C CYS A 178 13.65 -3.02 7.71
N TYR A 179 12.50 -2.38 7.95
CA TYR A 179 11.22 -3.07 8.07
C TYR A 179 10.52 -3.02 6.72
N VAL A 180 10.12 -4.18 6.21
CA VAL A 180 9.30 -4.29 4.99
C VAL A 180 7.92 -4.76 5.38
N ILE A 181 6.87 -4.08 4.89
CA ILE A 181 5.48 -4.40 5.18
C ILE A 181 4.76 -4.77 3.88
N ASN A 182 4.03 -5.87 3.91
CA ASN A 182 3.20 -6.31 2.79
C ASN A 182 1.90 -6.95 3.30
N SER A 183 1.00 -7.34 2.40
CA SER A 183 -0.31 -7.88 2.79
C SER A 183 -0.94 -8.73 1.70
N PHE A 184 -1.76 -9.68 2.12
CA PHE A 184 -2.64 -10.43 1.22
C PHE A 184 -3.84 -9.62 0.71
N SER A 185 -4.03 -8.40 1.21
CA SER A 185 -5.21 -7.57 0.89
C SER A 185 -5.27 -7.10 -0.56
N LYS A 186 -4.14 -6.96 -1.28
CA LYS A 186 -4.10 -6.30 -2.60
C LYS A 186 -3.89 -7.30 -3.72
N TYR A 187 -2.66 -7.69 -4.02
CA TYR A 187 -2.39 -8.66 -5.08
C TYR A 187 -3.18 -9.96 -4.89
N PHE A 188 -3.20 -10.50 -3.68
CA PHE A 188 -3.91 -11.74 -3.36
C PHE A 188 -5.44 -11.58 -3.18
N SER A 189 -6.00 -10.38 -3.34
CA SER A 189 -7.45 -10.09 -3.28
C SER A 189 -8.14 -10.52 -1.98
N MET A 190 -7.41 -10.55 -0.85
CA MET A 190 -7.87 -11.07 0.46
C MET A 190 -8.15 -9.96 1.47
N THR A 191 -8.83 -8.87 1.08
CA THR A 191 -9.06 -7.71 1.95
C THR A 191 -9.76 -8.06 3.27
N GLY A 192 -10.82 -8.86 3.23
CA GLY A 192 -11.64 -9.24 4.39
C GLY A 192 -10.98 -10.25 5.34
N TRP A 193 -9.92 -10.92 4.92
CA TRP A 193 -9.24 -11.95 5.72
C TRP A 193 -8.32 -11.38 6.79
N ARG A 194 -8.00 -10.08 6.71
CA ARG A 194 -7.14 -9.38 7.67
C ARG A 194 -5.82 -10.10 7.93
N ILE A 195 -5.11 -10.46 6.87
CA ILE A 195 -3.82 -11.15 6.92
C ILE A 195 -2.77 -10.37 6.11
N GLY A 196 -1.56 -10.27 6.65
CA GLY A 196 -0.40 -9.64 6.03
C GLY A 196 0.88 -10.17 6.64
N TRP A 197 1.98 -9.58 6.27
CA TRP A 197 3.28 -9.91 6.85
C TRP A 197 4.20 -8.69 6.92
N MET A 198 5.16 -8.77 7.79
CA MET A 198 6.31 -7.88 7.81
C MET A 198 7.59 -8.68 7.85
N ILE A 199 8.67 -8.10 7.34
CA ILE A 199 10.01 -8.65 7.41
C ILE A 199 10.83 -7.67 8.23
N VAL A 200 11.54 -8.20 9.22
CA VAL A 200 12.30 -7.39 10.17
C VAL A 200 13.78 -7.81 10.17
N PRO A 201 14.69 -6.95 10.64
CA PRO A 201 16.07 -7.35 10.93
C PRO A 201 16.11 -8.54 11.89
N GLU A 202 17.10 -9.40 11.77
CA GLU A 202 17.17 -10.66 12.53
C GLU A 202 17.24 -10.40 14.05
N ASP A 203 17.98 -9.40 14.47
CA ASP A 203 18.12 -8.97 15.85
C ASP A 203 16.84 -8.35 16.44
N HIS A 204 15.90 -7.91 15.60
CA HIS A 204 14.61 -7.38 16.04
C HIS A 204 13.50 -8.45 16.16
N VAL A 205 13.70 -9.64 15.61
CA VAL A 205 12.68 -10.71 15.59
C VAL A 205 12.13 -11.00 16.98
N ARG A 206 13.01 -11.16 17.98
CA ARG A 206 12.58 -11.49 19.35
C ARG A 206 11.78 -10.39 20.01
N GLN A 207 12.13 -9.13 19.76
CA GLN A 207 11.38 -7.97 20.28
C GLN A 207 9.98 -7.92 19.67
N VAL A 208 9.89 -8.06 18.35
CA VAL A 208 8.61 -8.05 17.63
C VAL A 208 7.74 -9.25 18.01
N GLU A 209 8.33 -10.43 18.23
CA GLU A 209 7.60 -11.61 18.72
C GLU A 209 6.94 -11.33 20.08
N ARG A 210 7.67 -10.75 21.04
CA ARG A 210 7.12 -10.39 22.35
C ARG A 210 5.98 -9.38 22.25
N LEU A 211 6.12 -8.37 21.41
CA LEU A 211 5.06 -7.38 21.16
C LEU A 211 3.83 -8.04 20.52
N SER A 212 4.02 -8.83 19.47
CA SER A 212 2.94 -9.54 18.80
C SER A 212 2.20 -10.49 19.72
N GLN A 213 2.92 -11.23 20.56
CA GLN A 213 2.33 -12.14 21.55
C GLN A 213 1.41 -11.43 22.54
N ASN A 214 1.78 -10.23 22.98
CA ASN A 214 1.01 -9.50 23.97
C ASN A 214 -0.12 -8.65 23.36
N LEU A 215 0.03 -8.17 22.14
CA LEU A 215 -0.98 -7.36 21.45
C LEU A 215 -2.01 -8.21 20.69
N PHE A 216 -1.61 -9.34 20.12
CA PHE A 216 -2.44 -10.11 19.19
C PHE A 216 -2.54 -11.60 19.52
N ILE A 217 -1.67 -12.14 20.40
CA ILE A 217 -1.48 -13.58 20.68
C ILE A 217 -0.92 -14.30 19.45
N CYS A 218 -1.72 -14.41 18.38
CA CYS A 218 -1.34 -14.92 17.07
C CYS A 218 -2.30 -14.39 16.00
N PRO A 219 -1.91 -14.38 14.70
CA PRO A 219 -2.83 -14.09 13.61
C PRO A 219 -3.93 -15.16 13.47
N PRO A 220 -5.11 -14.83 12.90
CA PRO A 220 -6.21 -15.77 12.75
C PRO A 220 -5.80 -17.02 11.96
N HIS A 221 -5.95 -18.22 12.54
CA HIS A 221 -5.46 -19.48 11.97
C HIS A 221 -6.07 -19.76 10.58
N VAL A 222 -7.39 -19.62 10.45
CA VAL A 222 -8.09 -19.82 9.17
C VAL A 222 -7.58 -18.89 8.07
N SER A 223 -7.28 -17.64 8.41
CA SER A 223 -6.72 -16.66 7.44
C SER A 223 -5.33 -17.06 6.97
N GLN A 224 -4.50 -17.61 7.84
CA GLN A 224 -3.16 -18.08 7.48
C GLN A 224 -3.21 -19.28 6.55
N LEU A 225 -4.10 -20.25 6.80
CA LEU A 225 -4.28 -21.41 5.91
C LEU A 225 -4.81 -21.00 4.54
N THR A 226 -5.76 -20.05 4.50
CA THR A 226 -6.29 -19.51 3.26
C THR A 226 -5.21 -18.72 2.49
N ALA A 227 -4.39 -17.94 3.19
CA ALA A 227 -3.29 -17.20 2.58
C ALA A 227 -2.26 -18.15 1.94
N LEU A 228 -1.91 -19.23 2.63
CA LEU A 228 -1.00 -20.26 2.09
C LEU A 228 -1.54 -20.85 0.77
N SER A 229 -2.82 -21.19 0.73
CA SER A 229 -3.47 -21.70 -0.50
C SER A 229 -3.58 -20.64 -1.61
N ALA A 230 -3.81 -19.37 -1.24
CA ALA A 230 -3.91 -18.28 -2.21
C ALA A 230 -2.58 -17.97 -2.93
N MET A 231 -1.45 -18.31 -2.32
CA MET A 231 -0.13 -18.10 -2.93
C MET A 231 0.13 -19.01 -4.15
N ASP A 232 -0.69 -20.03 -4.37
CA ASP A 232 -0.59 -20.93 -5.52
C ASP A 232 -1.58 -20.55 -6.65
N ALA A 233 -2.40 -19.51 -6.46
CA ALA A 233 -3.42 -19.06 -7.42
C ALA A 233 -2.88 -17.99 -8.42
N ASN A 234 -1.66 -18.13 -8.90
CA ASN A 234 -0.96 -17.13 -9.71
C ASN A 234 -1.72 -16.77 -11.00
N ILE A 235 -2.42 -17.73 -11.63
CA ILE A 235 -3.15 -17.51 -12.88
C ILE A 235 -4.30 -16.54 -12.62
N GLU A 236 -5.16 -16.84 -11.66
CA GLU A 236 -6.33 -16.04 -11.31
C GLU A 236 -5.94 -14.66 -10.77
N LEU A 237 -4.84 -14.58 -10.02
CA LEU A 237 -4.33 -13.32 -9.48
C LEU A 237 -3.83 -12.40 -10.61
N ASN A 238 -3.11 -12.95 -11.57
CA ASN A 238 -2.64 -12.20 -12.72
C ASN A 238 -3.76 -11.77 -13.68
N GLU A 239 -4.85 -12.53 -13.77
CA GLU A 239 -6.06 -12.08 -14.49
C GLU A 239 -6.62 -10.78 -13.89
N ASN A 240 -6.66 -10.64 -12.56
CA ASN A 240 -7.06 -9.39 -11.91
C ASN A 240 -6.10 -8.23 -12.25
N VAL A 241 -4.79 -8.48 -12.27
CA VAL A 241 -3.80 -7.46 -12.65
C VAL A 241 -4.01 -7.02 -14.11
N ASN A 242 -4.33 -7.95 -15.01
CA ASN A 242 -4.65 -7.63 -16.41
C ASN A 242 -5.90 -6.76 -16.54
N VAL A 243 -6.93 -7.00 -15.71
CA VAL A 243 -8.11 -6.12 -15.64
C VAL A 243 -7.71 -4.72 -15.18
N TYR A 244 -6.88 -4.60 -14.13
CA TYR A 244 -6.42 -3.29 -13.66
C TYR A 244 -5.57 -2.57 -14.72
N LYS A 245 -4.70 -3.27 -15.43
CA LYS A 245 -3.93 -2.71 -16.55
C LYS A 245 -4.82 -2.13 -17.64
N LYS A 246 -5.82 -2.90 -18.09
CA LYS A 246 -6.81 -2.45 -19.07
C LYS A 246 -7.60 -1.22 -18.58
N ASN A 247 -8.04 -1.24 -17.33
CA ASN A 247 -8.76 -0.13 -16.72
C ASN A 247 -7.90 1.13 -16.61
N ARG A 248 -6.62 0.98 -16.23
CA ARG A 248 -5.66 2.07 -16.23
C ARG A 248 -5.52 2.73 -17.62
N GLU A 249 -5.36 1.92 -18.66
CA GLU A 249 -5.26 2.43 -20.04
C GLU A 249 -6.50 3.23 -20.46
N ILE A 250 -7.69 2.77 -20.06
CA ILE A 250 -8.96 3.49 -20.29
C ILE A 250 -8.92 4.87 -19.58
N LEU A 251 -8.58 4.90 -18.29
CA LEU A 251 -8.53 6.16 -17.55
C LEU A 251 -7.49 7.13 -18.12
N LEU A 252 -6.28 6.65 -18.45
CA LEU A 252 -5.23 7.49 -19.05
C LEU A 252 -5.66 8.12 -20.36
N LYS A 253 -6.52 7.44 -21.13
CA LYS A 253 -7.10 7.94 -22.39
C LYS A 253 -8.28 8.88 -22.18
N GLU A 254 -9.17 8.58 -21.21
CA GLU A 254 -10.44 9.28 -21.07
C GLU A 254 -10.39 10.47 -20.12
N LEU A 255 -9.52 10.48 -19.09
CA LEU A 255 -9.38 11.62 -18.19
C LEU A 255 -9.00 12.93 -18.90
N PRO A 256 -8.04 12.95 -19.86
CA PRO A 256 -7.73 14.16 -20.62
C PRO A 256 -8.92 14.69 -21.41
N LYS A 257 -9.78 13.82 -21.97
CA LYS A 257 -10.99 14.24 -22.70
C LYS A 257 -12.03 14.91 -21.78
N ALA A 258 -12.02 14.53 -20.50
CA ALA A 258 -12.82 15.18 -19.46
C ALA A 258 -12.17 16.49 -18.94
N GLY A 259 -11.06 16.96 -19.53
CA GLY A 259 -10.29 18.11 -19.06
C GLY A 259 -9.45 17.83 -17.80
N LEU A 260 -9.38 16.60 -17.34
CA LEU A 260 -8.64 16.16 -16.16
C LEU A 260 -7.23 15.67 -16.56
N GLU A 261 -6.37 16.61 -16.98
CA GLU A 261 -5.09 16.29 -17.63
C GLU A 261 -3.89 16.24 -16.67
N LYS A 262 -4.02 16.88 -15.48
CA LYS A 262 -2.89 17.09 -14.58
C LYS A 262 -2.79 15.96 -13.55
N PHE A 263 -2.08 14.90 -13.90
CA PHE A 263 -1.78 13.76 -13.04
C PHE A 263 -0.43 13.11 -13.44
N SER A 264 0.16 12.34 -12.52
CA SER A 264 1.26 11.42 -12.85
C SER A 264 0.66 10.06 -13.22
N PRO A 265 1.02 9.46 -14.38
CA PRO A 265 0.60 8.11 -14.70
C PRO A 265 1.06 7.14 -13.61
N PRO A 266 0.15 6.27 -13.10
CA PRO A 266 0.52 5.32 -12.06
C PRO A 266 1.42 4.21 -12.62
N ASP A 267 2.50 3.91 -11.92
CA ASP A 267 3.41 2.79 -12.25
C ASP A 267 2.85 1.45 -11.74
N GLY A 268 2.04 1.50 -10.66
CA GLY A 268 1.44 0.34 -10.01
C GLY A 268 0.20 0.71 -9.19
N ALA A 269 -0.23 -0.19 -8.29
CA ALA A 269 -1.49 -0.12 -7.56
C ALA A 269 -2.69 -0.01 -8.53
N PHE A 270 -3.77 0.66 -8.13
CA PHE A 270 -4.97 0.84 -8.95
C PHE A 270 -5.63 2.21 -8.70
N TYR A 271 -4.79 3.27 -8.65
CA TYR A 271 -5.21 4.65 -8.38
C TYR A 271 -4.62 5.62 -9.39
N ILE A 272 -5.37 6.69 -9.68
CA ILE A 272 -4.87 7.90 -10.34
C ILE A 272 -5.21 9.09 -9.45
N TYR A 273 -4.21 9.93 -9.15
CA TYR A 273 -4.34 11.13 -8.36
C TYR A 273 -4.28 12.34 -9.27
N VAL A 274 -5.37 13.12 -9.31
CA VAL A 274 -5.60 14.16 -10.32
C VAL A 274 -5.72 15.51 -9.64
N ASP A 275 -5.04 16.52 -10.19
CA ASP A 275 -5.20 17.93 -9.83
C ASP A 275 -6.42 18.51 -10.54
N ILE A 276 -7.35 19.05 -9.76
CA ILE A 276 -8.58 19.72 -10.22
C ILE A 276 -8.59 21.22 -9.94
N SER A 277 -7.44 21.81 -9.63
CA SER A 277 -7.32 23.24 -9.26
C SER A 277 -7.88 24.21 -10.29
N LYS A 278 -7.94 23.78 -11.57
CA LYS A 278 -8.59 24.53 -12.67
C LYS A 278 -10.11 24.66 -12.47
N TYR A 279 -10.73 23.73 -11.77
CA TYR A 279 -12.19 23.60 -11.66
C TYR A 279 -12.70 23.85 -10.25
N SER A 280 -11.96 23.43 -9.23
CA SER A 280 -12.37 23.55 -7.83
C SER A 280 -11.16 23.56 -6.89
N ASN A 281 -11.30 24.35 -5.80
CA ASN A 281 -10.45 24.32 -4.62
C ASN A 281 -11.19 23.74 -3.39
N ASP A 282 -12.27 23.02 -3.62
CA ASP A 282 -13.03 22.26 -2.62
C ASP A 282 -13.28 20.85 -3.15
N SER A 283 -12.28 19.97 -2.96
CA SER A 283 -12.34 18.60 -3.44
C SER A 283 -13.48 17.78 -2.82
N LEU A 284 -13.88 18.10 -1.58
CA LEU A 284 -14.98 17.43 -0.92
C LEU A 284 -16.33 17.76 -1.58
N ASN A 285 -16.58 19.04 -1.86
CA ASN A 285 -17.80 19.47 -2.56
C ASN A 285 -17.80 18.94 -4.01
N PHE A 286 -16.67 19.04 -4.70
CA PHE A 286 -16.53 18.51 -6.06
C PHE A 286 -16.88 17.00 -6.11
N CYS A 287 -16.36 16.18 -5.19
CA CYS A 287 -16.68 14.76 -5.10
C CYS A 287 -18.17 14.51 -4.81
N LYS A 288 -18.79 15.33 -3.97
CA LYS A 288 -20.26 15.26 -3.71
C LYS A 288 -21.08 15.59 -4.95
N GLU A 289 -20.69 16.61 -5.71
CA GLU A 289 -21.38 16.97 -6.95
C GLU A 289 -21.26 15.85 -7.99
N VAL A 290 -20.06 15.30 -8.20
CA VAL A 290 -19.85 14.15 -9.09
C VAL A 290 -20.72 12.96 -8.68
N LEU A 291 -20.77 12.65 -7.38
CA LEU A 291 -21.60 11.57 -6.88
C LEU A 291 -23.09 11.83 -7.15
N ASN A 292 -23.58 13.03 -6.84
CA ASN A 292 -25.00 13.36 -6.93
C ASN A 292 -25.49 13.52 -8.38
N LYS A 293 -24.66 14.11 -9.27
CA LYS A 293 -25.04 14.41 -10.65
C LYS A 293 -24.67 13.28 -11.63
N ALA A 294 -23.50 12.68 -11.45
CA ALA A 294 -23.00 11.63 -12.35
C ALA A 294 -23.15 10.19 -11.79
N GLY A 295 -23.44 10.03 -10.50
CA GLY A 295 -23.52 8.71 -9.84
C GLY A 295 -22.17 7.98 -9.77
N VAL A 296 -21.06 8.73 -9.79
CA VAL A 296 -19.69 8.19 -9.72
C VAL A 296 -19.02 8.61 -8.41
N ALA A 297 -18.59 7.61 -7.62
CA ALA A 297 -17.87 7.85 -6.37
C ALA A 297 -16.36 7.99 -6.64
N ILE A 298 -15.81 9.14 -6.28
CA ILE A 298 -14.38 9.46 -6.27
C ILE A 298 -13.97 9.95 -4.89
N THR A 299 -12.67 9.90 -4.56
CA THR A 299 -12.20 10.26 -3.22
C THR A 299 -11.59 11.66 -3.22
N PRO A 300 -11.96 12.55 -2.27
CA PRO A 300 -11.36 13.88 -2.17
C PRO A 300 -9.89 13.80 -1.76
N GLY A 301 -9.08 14.71 -2.29
CA GLY A 301 -7.64 14.76 -2.00
C GLY A 301 -7.31 15.10 -0.55
N LEU A 302 -8.24 15.76 0.17
CA LEU A 302 -8.11 16.06 1.61
C LEU A 302 -7.85 14.82 2.48
N ASP A 303 -8.30 13.64 2.06
CA ASP A 303 -8.02 12.38 2.75
C ASP A 303 -6.53 12.05 2.74
N PHE A 304 -5.79 12.50 1.72
CA PHE A 304 -4.40 12.12 1.45
C PHE A 304 -3.38 13.24 1.72
N ASP A 305 -3.79 14.50 1.53
CA ASP A 305 -2.96 15.68 1.78
C ASP A 305 -3.80 16.78 2.47
N GLN A 306 -3.56 16.98 3.75
CA GLN A 306 -4.32 17.96 4.55
C GLN A 306 -4.04 19.42 4.15
N LYS A 307 -2.91 19.68 3.49
CA LYS A 307 -2.51 21.05 3.09
C LYS A 307 -2.96 21.39 1.67
N ARG A 308 -2.80 20.47 0.72
CA ARG A 308 -3.02 20.71 -0.72
C ARG A 308 -4.19 19.90 -1.30
N GLY A 309 -4.76 19.00 -0.52
CA GLY A 309 -5.79 18.06 -0.98
C GLY A 309 -7.12 18.70 -1.40
N ASN A 310 -7.34 19.99 -1.09
CA ASN A 310 -8.54 20.73 -1.52
C ASN A 310 -8.67 20.85 -3.05
N SER A 311 -7.56 20.75 -3.78
CA SER A 311 -7.53 20.89 -5.24
C SER A 311 -7.18 19.59 -5.97
N THR A 312 -7.34 18.43 -5.30
CA THR A 312 -7.00 17.14 -5.88
C THR A 312 -8.06 16.08 -5.57
N ILE A 313 -8.12 15.04 -6.40
CA ILE A 313 -9.02 13.89 -6.23
C ILE A 313 -8.30 12.59 -6.58
N ARG A 314 -8.80 11.46 -6.06
CA ARG A 314 -8.31 10.12 -6.42
C ARG A 314 -9.39 9.31 -7.12
N PHE A 315 -9.07 8.77 -8.28
CA PHE A 315 -9.81 7.69 -8.92
C PHE A 315 -9.25 6.34 -8.49
N SER A 316 -10.14 5.36 -8.27
CA SER A 316 -9.77 3.95 -8.13
C SER A 316 -10.33 3.19 -9.33
N TYR A 317 -9.48 2.35 -9.95
CA TYR A 317 -9.90 1.54 -11.10
C TYR A 317 -9.92 0.02 -10.81
N ALA A 318 -10.03 -0.35 -9.52
CA ALA A 318 -10.16 -1.74 -9.08
C ALA A 318 -11.62 -2.24 -9.18
N ARG A 319 -12.25 -2.12 -10.37
CA ARG A 319 -13.61 -2.52 -10.67
C ARG A 319 -13.65 -3.29 -11.99
N SER A 320 -14.84 -3.78 -12.39
CA SER A 320 -15.00 -4.36 -13.73
C SER A 320 -14.69 -3.31 -14.81
N THR A 321 -14.20 -3.76 -15.96
CA THR A 321 -13.91 -2.84 -17.08
C THR A 321 -15.16 -2.10 -17.54
N ASP A 322 -16.31 -2.76 -17.52
CA ASP A 322 -17.59 -2.15 -17.92
C ASP A 322 -18.00 -1.01 -16.96
N ASP A 323 -17.81 -1.19 -15.63
CA ASP A 323 -18.04 -0.13 -14.64
C ASP A 323 -17.11 1.07 -14.89
N ILE A 324 -15.86 0.83 -15.26
CA ILE A 324 -14.88 1.89 -15.55
C ILE A 324 -15.25 2.66 -16.81
N VAL A 325 -15.63 1.97 -17.89
CA VAL A 325 -16.07 2.60 -19.14
C VAL A 325 -17.31 3.46 -18.90
N GLU A 326 -18.32 2.93 -18.23
CA GLU A 326 -19.55 3.67 -17.91
C GLU A 326 -19.27 4.84 -16.96
N GLY A 327 -18.43 4.65 -15.94
CA GLY A 327 -18.00 5.70 -15.02
C GLY A 327 -17.34 6.86 -15.76
N MET A 328 -16.41 6.58 -16.67
CA MET A 328 -15.72 7.60 -17.45
C MET A 328 -16.66 8.34 -18.42
N LYS A 329 -17.61 7.64 -19.02
CA LYS A 329 -18.65 8.28 -19.85
C LYS A 329 -19.46 9.30 -19.04
N ARG A 330 -19.87 8.96 -17.83
CA ARG A 330 -20.60 9.84 -16.92
C ARG A 330 -19.75 11.02 -16.44
N ILE A 331 -18.49 10.81 -16.14
CA ILE A 331 -17.54 11.88 -15.78
C ILE A 331 -17.36 12.85 -16.95
N ASN A 332 -17.17 12.35 -18.19
CA ASN A 332 -17.05 13.19 -19.37
C ASN A 332 -18.29 14.07 -19.56
N LEU A 333 -19.49 13.50 -19.43
CA LEU A 333 -20.75 14.26 -19.53
C LEU A 333 -20.85 15.32 -18.43
N PHE A 334 -20.60 14.95 -17.18
CA PHE A 334 -20.62 15.87 -16.05
C PHE A 334 -19.65 17.04 -16.24
N MET A 335 -18.42 16.78 -16.68
CA MET A 335 -17.42 17.83 -16.89
C MET A 335 -17.82 18.78 -18.02
N ASN A 336 -18.35 18.25 -19.14
CA ASN A 336 -18.83 19.06 -20.25
C ASN A 336 -20.02 19.96 -19.88
N GLU A 337 -20.96 19.47 -19.08
CA GLU A 337 -22.15 20.22 -18.68
C GLU A 337 -21.88 21.28 -17.60
N ASN A 338 -20.83 21.13 -16.78
CA ASN A 338 -20.62 22.00 -15.62
C ASN A 338 -19.33 22.82 -15.66
N TYR A 339 -18.32 22.45 -16.51
CA TYR A 339 -16.97 23.05 -16.42
C TYR A 339 -16.29 23.29 -17.78
N LEU A 340 -16.65 22.62 -18.85
CA LEU A 340 -16.08 22.77 -20.21
C LEU A 340 -17.04 23.45 -21.15
#